data_4bd4b256cba5e491520fdc32816fd347
#
_entry.id   4bd4b256cba5e491520fdc32816fd347
#
_cell.length_a   1.000
_cell.length_b   1.000
_cell.length_c   1.000
_cell.angle_alpha   90.00
_cell.angle_beta   90.00
_cell.angle_gamma   90.00
#
_symmetry.space_group_name_H-M   'P 1'
#
loop_
_entity.id
_entity.type
_entity.pdbx_description
1 polymer ?
#
loop_
_entity_poly.entity_id
_entity_poly.type
_entity_poly.pdbx_seq_one_letter_code
_entity_poly.pdbx_strand_id
1 'polypeptide(L)'
;ALMKRVSPVRYNGNIKRFVFCRENKERNSRVMDNLFEAIKGKKFAVFGRAGIDLFCDEIGVKSENSGKFSSDLGGSSANICAGLVKLGSQASLITSVSDDAIGRFAVNRLKDYGVDTKYVKTISGECRTSLAIYESTLDDFQNVIYRNNAADFLVETADVDIIEYGNYNAIITAGTVFASDPSRTSTFHAIKKAHEAGLPVIFDIDYRPYSWPSDKVASDVLSQAGMSS
;
A
#
# COMPACT_ATOMS: atom_id res chain seq x y z
N ALA A 1 5.39 -28.44 21.11
CA ALA A 1 5.73 -27.17 21.78
C ALA A 1 6.89 -26.52 21.04
N LEU A 2 6.64 -25.65 20.09
CA LEU A 2 7.69 -24.86 19.43
C LEU A 2 7.54 -23.42 19.87
N MET A 3 8.42 -23.00 20.79
CA MET A 3 8.65 -21.58 21.07
C MET A 3 9.44 -21.00 19.89
N LYS A 4 8.83 -20.15 19.07
CA LYS A 4 9.60 -19.25 18.23
C LYS A 4 9.94 -18.00 19.08
N ARG A 5 11.23 -17.90 19.45
CA ARG A 5 11.79 -16.67 20.02
C ARG A 5 11.81 -15.60 18.94
N VAL A 6 11.10 -14.51 19.15
CA VAL A 6 11.29 -13.28 18.38
C VAL A 6 12.50 -12.57 18.96
N SER A 7 13.54 -12.38 18.15
CA SER A 7 14.75 -11.65 18.56
C SER A 7 14.40 -10.16 18.73
N PRO A 8 14.94 -9.49 19.78
CA PRO A 8 14.66 -8.07 20.01
C PRO A 8 15.36 -7.21 18.95
N VAL A 9 14.59 -6.39 18.25
CA VAL A 9 15.15 -5.32 17.42
C VAL A 9 15.59 -4.18 18.33
N ARG A 10 16.89 -3.84 18.31
CA ARG A 10 17.43 -2.70 19.06
C ARG A 10 17.24 -1.43 18.22
N TYR A 11 16.51 -0.48 18.78
CA TYR A 11 16.49 0.90 18.31
C TYR A 11 16.81 1.81 19.49
N ASN A 12 17.85 2.64 19.35
CA ASN A 12 18.29 3.66 20.33
C ASN A 12 18.40 3.20 21.82
N GLY A 13 19.05 2.08 22.08
CA GLY A 13 19.44 1.73 23.46
C GLY A 13 18.34 1.28 24.40
N ASN A 14 17.08 1.39 24.04
CA ASN A 14 15.94 0.97 24.87
C ASN A 14 15.25 -0.27 24.29
N ILE A 15 15.28 -1.36 25.06
CA ILE A 15 14.57 -2.59 24.74
C ILE A 15 13.12 -2.45 25.16
N LYS A 16 12.20 -2.17 24.21
CA LYS A 16 10.78 -2.41 24.44
C LYS A 16 10.50 -3.90 24.21
N ARG A 17 10.30 -4.65 25.28
CA ARG A 17 9.80 -6.02 25.24
C ARG A 17 8.35 -5.99 24.78
N PHE A 18 8.09 -6.44 23.57
CA PHE A 18 6.76 -6.88 23.19
C PHE A 18 6.55 -8.28 23.77
N VAL A 19 5.84 -8.34 24.90
CA VAL A 19 5.37 -9.62 25.43
C VAL A 19 4.09 -9.98 24.68
N PHE A 20 4.18 -10.90 23.74
CA PHE A 20 3.00 -11.58 23.25
C PHE A 20 2.54 -12.54 24.32
N CYS A 21 1.57 -12.12 25.12
CA CYS A 21 0.90 -13.01 26.05
C CYS A 21 0.24 -14.16 25.27
N ARG A 22 0.63 -15.37 25.64
CA ARG A 22 0.01 -16.62 25.22
C ARG A 22 -1.31 -16.79 25.97
N GLU A 23 -2.28 -15.92 25.70
CA GLU A 23 -3.62 -16.10 26.22
C GLU A 23 -4.60 -16.38 25.07
N ASN A 24 -5.10 -17.62 25.10
CA ASN A 24 -6.29 -18.10 24.41
C ASN A 24 -6.33 -17.96 22.87
N LYS A 25 -5.88 -19.02 22.18
CA LYS A 25 -6.16 -19.20 20.74
C LYS A 25 -7.63 -18.97 20.41
N GLU A 26 -8.54 -19.41 21.25
CA GLU A 26 -9.99 -19.23 21.08
C GLU A 26 -10.44 -17.78 21.27
N ARG A 27 -9.85 -17.02 22.22
CA ARG A 27 -10.16 -15.61 22.42
C ARG A 27 -9.63 -14.76 21.26
N ASN A 28 -8.44 -15.05 20.78
CA ASN A 28 -7.86 -14.36 19.62
C ASN A 28 -8.63 -14.70 18.33
N SER A 29 -9.09 -15.94 18.16
CA SER A 29 -9.95 -16.32 17.05
C SER A 29 -11.26 -15.52 17.07
N ARG A 30 -11.97 -15.50 18.19
CA ARG A 30 -13.22 -14.73 18.32
C ARG A 30 -13.05 -13.23 18.11
N VAL A 31 -11.93 -12.63 18.55
CA VAL A 31 -11.64 -11.22 18.30
C VAL A 31 -11.40 -10.97 16.82
N MET A 32 -10.66 -11.86 16.15
CA MET A 32 -10.42 -11.76 14.70
C MET A 32 -11.72 -11.97 13.91
N ASP A 33 -12.52 -12.97 14.28
CA ASP A 33 -13.81 -13.23 13.63
C ASP A 33 -14.75 -12.03 13.78
N ASN A 34 -14.82 -11.42 14.97
CA ASN A 34 -15.59 -10.20 15.21
C ASN A 34 -15.07 -9.01 14.39
N LEU A 35 -13.75 -8.90 14.22
CA LEU A 35 -13.14 -7.83 13.43
C LEU A 35 -13.48 -7.98 11.94
N PHE A 36 -13.38 -9.19 11.40
CA PHE A 36 -13.75 -9.46 10.01
C PHE A 36 -15.23 -9.20 9.75
N GLU A 37 -16.11 -9.63 10.65
CA GLU A 37 -17.54 -9.31 10.55
C GLU A 37 -17.81 -7.81 10.66
N ALA A 38 -17.03 -7.06 11.47
CA ALA A 38 -17.20 -5.61 11.63
C ALA A 38 -16.84 -4.82 10.37
N ILE A 39 -15.90 -5.31 9.55
CA ILE A 39 -15.52 -4.65 8.29
C ILE A 39 -16.30 -5.14 7.08
N LYS A 40 -16.98 -6.27 7.18
CA LYS A 40 -17.77 -6.88 6.10
C LYS A 40 -18.85 -5.94 5.60
N GLY A 41 -18.90 -5.78 4.28
CA GLY A 41 -19.83 -4.85 3.63
C GLY A 41 -19.46 -3.36 3.80
N LYS A 42 -18.44 -3.02 4.56
CA LYS A 42 -17.94 -1.64 4.67
C LYS A 42 -17.21 -1.23 3.40
N LYS A 43 -17.15 0.08 3.16
CA LYS A 43 -16.57 0.67 1.96
C LYS A 43 -15.39 1.56 2.33
N PHE A 44 -14.25 1.32 1.70
CA PHE A 44 -12.99 2.02 1.97
C PHE A 44 -12.48 2.73 0.74
N ALA A 45 -12.04 3.98 0.90
CA ALA A 45 -11.27 4.70 -0.10
C ALA A 45 -9.78 4.57 0.25
N VAL A 46 -8.98 4.00 -0.64
CA VAL A 46 -7.56 3.69 -0.39
C VAL A 46 -6.69 4.53 -1.32
N PHE A 47 -5.81 5.33 -0.74
CA PHE A 47 -4.89 6.19 -1.47
C PHE A 47 -3.54 5.54 -1.58
N GLY A 48 -3.02 5.41 -2.80
CA GLY A 48 -1.68 4.92 -2.96
C GLY A 48 -1.41 4.20 -4.27
N ARG A 49 -0.35 3.42 -4.25
CA ARG A 49 0.26 2.86 -5.44
C ARG A 49 -0.41 1.56 -5.89
N ALA A 50 -0.60 1.45 -7.22
CA ALA A 50 -0.73 0.19 -7.95
C ALA A 50 0.47 0.03 -8.89
N GLY A 51 0.90 -1.20 -9.13
CA GLY A 51 2.02 -1.51 -10.00
C GLY A 51 1.99 -2.97 -10.44
N ILE A 52 3.12 -3.41 -11.00
CA ILE A 52 3.36 -4.80 -11.34
C ILE A 52 4.53 -5.33 -10.51
N ASP A 53 4.36 -6.49 -9.92
CA ASP A 53 5.42 -7.26 -9.29
C ASP A 53 5.78 -8.45 -10.19
N LEU A 54 7.06 -8.59 -10.48
CA LEU A 54 7.64 -9.70 -11.25
C LEU A 54 8.45 -10.58 -10.30
N PHE A 55 8.12 -11.85 -10.27
CA PHE A 55 8.77 -12.85 -9.44
C PHE A 55 9.58 -13.79 -10.31
N CYS A 56 10.87 -14.00 -9.99
CA CYS A 56 11.66 -15.03 -10.65
C CYS A 56 11.00 -16.40 -10.43
N ASP A 57 10.71 -17.13 -11.50
CA ASP A 57 10.08 -18.45 -11.43
C ASP A 57 11.03 -19.52 -10.91
N GLU A 58 12.32 -19.38 -11.20
CA GLU A 58 13.34 -20.32 -10.78
C GLU A 58 13.76 -20.07 -9.32
N ILE A 59 13.55 -21.07 -8.46
CA ILE A 59 13.91 -20.99 -7.04
C ILE A 59 15.42 -20.95 -6.87
N GLY A 60 15.91 -20.01 -6.06
CA GLY A 60 17.33 -19.87 -5.75
C GLY A 60 18.17 -19.18 -6.82
N VAL A 61 17.52 -18.61 -7.86
CA VAL A 61 18.19 -17.89 -8.94
C VAL A 61 18.12 -16.40 -8.69
N LYS A 62 19.21 -15.68 -8.91
CA LYS A 62 19.28 -14.22 -8.88
C LYS A 62 18.55 -13.64 -10.08
N SER A 63 17.98 -12.42 -9.93
CA SER A 63 17.15 -11.78 -10.97
C SER A 63 17.87 -11.66 -12.32
N GLU A 64 19.17 -11.36 -12.31
CA GLU A 64 19.99 -11.22 -13.52
C GLU A 64 20.21 -12.54 -14.28
N ASN A 65 19.95 -13.67 -13.65
CA ASN A 65 20.11 -15.02 -14.24
C ASN A 65 18.77 -15.70 -14.54
N SER A 66 17.64 -15.07 -14.17
CA SER A 66 16.32 -15.66 -14.41
C SER A 66 15.90 -15.45 -15.85
N GLY A 67 15.50 -16.53 -16.50
CA GLY A 67 14.93 -16.51 -17.86
C GLY A 67 13.41 -16.38 -17.89
N LYS A 68 12.74 -16.48 -16.74
CA LYS A 68 11.28 -16.45 -16.63
C LYS A 68 10.81 -15.69 -15.39
N PHE A 69 9.73 -14.95 -15.55
CA PHE A 69 9.09 -14.19 -14.49
C PHE A 69 7.58 -14.40 -14.51
N SER A 70 7.00 -14.65 -13.36
CA SER A 70 5.56 -14.55 -13.12
C SER A 70 5.21 -13.14 -12.70
N SER A 71 4.05 -12.64 -13.14
CA SER A 71 3.58 -11.30 -12.84
C SER A 71 2.31 -11.31 -12.00
N ASP A 72 2.23 -10.40 -11.02
CA ASP A 72 1.01 -10.15 -10.27
C ASP A 72 0.86 -8.66 -9.92
N LEU A 73 -0.27 -8.31 -9.28
CA LEU A 73 -0.54 -6.96 -8.82
C LEU A 73 0.48 -6.53 -7.77
N GLY A 74 1.17 -5.42 -8.04
CA GLY A 74 2.08 -4.77 -7.12
C GLY A 74 1.48 -3.52 -6.49
N GLY A 75 2.15 -3.04 -5.44
CA GLY A 75 1.76 -1.85 -4.70
C GLY A 75 1.03 -2.14 -3.39
N SER A 76 1.49 -1.51 -2.30
CA SER A 76 0.92 -1.72 -0.96
C SER A 76 -0.57 -1.40 -0.92
N SER A 77 -0.98 -0.25 -1.45
CA SER A 77 -2.39 0.18 -1.44
C SER A 77 -3.28 -0.68 -2.33
N ALA A 78 -2.78 -1.13 -3.49
CA ALA A 78 -3.49 -2.09 -4.33
C ALA A 78 -3.72 -3.42 -3.60
N ASN A 79 -2.70 -3.91 -2.88
CA ASN A 79 -2.81 -5.12 -2.06
C ASN A 79 -3.75 -4.94 -0.87
N ILE A 80 -3.78 -3.76 -0.23
CA ILE A 80 -4.77 -3.43 0.81
C ILE A 80 -6.19 -3.52 0.23
N CYS A 81 -6.44 -2.91 -0.94
CA CYS A 81 -7.74 -3.01 -1.60
C CYS A 81 -8.15 -4.46 -1.89
N ALA A 82 -7.26 -5.24 -2.51
CA ALA A 82 -7.52 -6.64 -2.81
C ALA A 82 -7.80 -7.46 -1.55
N GLY A 83 -7.04 -7.21 -0.46
CA GLY A 83 -7.26 -7.84 0.83
C GLY A 83 -8.61 -7.50 1.44
N LEU A 84 -9.01 -6.23 1.43
CA LEU A 84 -10.32 -5.78 1.92
C LEU A 84 -11.46 -6.44 1.16
N VAL A 85 -11.37 -6.51 -0.16
CA VAL A 85 -12.41 -7.16 -0.99
C VAL A 85 -12.49 -8.65 -0.69
N LYS A 86 -11.35 -9.35 -0.55
CA LYS A 86 -11.32 -10.76 -0.15
C LYS A 86 -11.92 -11.01 1.24
N LEU A 87 -11.88 -10.03 2.12
CA LEU A 87 -12.51 -10.08 3.46
C LEU A 87 -13.98 -9.64 3.45
N GLY A 88 -14.58 -9.45 2.28
CA GLY A 88 -16.01 -9.12 2.13
C GLY A 88 -16.34 -7.63 2.26
N SER A 89 -15.35 -6.76 2.25
CA SER A 89 -15.51 -5.31 2.15
C SER A 89 -15.59 -4.84 0.70
N GLN A 90 -15.82 -3.55 0.49
CA GLN A 90 -15.66 -2.87 -0.79
C GLN A 90 -14.47 -1.91 -0.68
N ALA A 91 -13.68 -1.80 -1.72
CA ALA A 91 -12.55 -0.88 -1.77
C ALA A 91 -12.46 -0.18 -3.12
N SER A 92 -12.28 1.14 -3.09
CA SER A 92 -11.95 1.96 -4.27
C SER A 92 -10.50 2.41 -4.13
N LEU A 93 -9.69 2.20 -5.16
CA LEU A 93 -8.31 2.67 -5.19
C LEU A 93 -8.24 4.06 -5.86
N ILE A 94 -7.59 4.99 -5.18
CA ILE A 94 -7.27 6.33 -5.68
C ILE A 94 -5.79 6.37 -6.02
N THR A 95 -5.47 6.40 -7.31
CA THR A 95 -4.11 6.36 -7.84
C THR A 95 -4.06 6.81 -9.29
N SER A 96 -2.86 6.91 -9.83
CA SER A 96 -2.64 7.07 -11.26
C SER A 96 -1.77 5.94 -11.80
N VAL A 97 -2.01 5.55 -13.04
CA VAL A 97 -1.23 4.58 -13.80
C VAL A 97 -0.82 5.16 -15.15
N SER A 98 0.23 4.64 -15.77
CA SER A 98 0.65 5.07 -17.10
C SER A 98 -0.31 4.58 -18.20
N ASP A 99 -0.37 5.33 -19.29
CA ASP A 99 -1.13 4.95 -20.50
C ASP A 99 -0.31 3.99 -21.37
N ASP A 100 -0.05 2.81 -20.83
CA ASP A 100 0.68 1.75 -21.52
C ASP A 100 0.18 0.35 -21.09
N ALA A 101 0.86 -0.69 -21.58
CA ALA A 101 0.47 -2.08 -21.28
C ALA A 101 0.58 -2.40 -19.78
N ILE A 102 1.54 -1.80 -19.05
CA ILE A 102 1.75 -2.06 -17.62
C ILE A 102 0.66 -1.37 -16.79
N GLY A 103 0.30 -0.14 -17.12
CA GLY A 103 -0.83 0.54 -16.48
C GLY A 103 -2.15 -0.22 -16.69
N ARG A 104 -2.41 -0.68 -17.91
CA ARG A 104 -3.58 -1.54 -18.20
C ARG A 104 -3.55 -2.86 -17.46
N PHE A 105 -2.37 -3.49 -17.32
CA PHE A 105 -2.20 -4.69 -16.51
C PHE A 105 -2.63 -4.45 -15.06
N ALA A 106 -2.12 -3.39 -14.41
CA ALA A 106 -2.46 -3.05 -13.03
C ALA A 106 -3.98 -2.83 -12.85
N VAL A 107 -4.62 -2.09 -13.78
CA VAL A 107 -6.07 -1.85 -13.74
C VAL A 107 -6.86 -3.14 -13.92
N ASN A 108 -6.46 -4.01 -14.85
CA ASN A 108 -7.13 -5.29 -15.07
C ASN A 108 -7.02 -6.19 -13.82
N ARG A 109 -5.83 -6.27 -13.22
CA ARG A 109 -5.65 -7.05 -11.98
C ARG A 109 -6.48 -6.51 -10.82
N LEU A 110 -6.58 -5.18 -10.65
CA LEU A 110 -7.48 -4.58 -9.66
C LEU A 110 -8.92 -5.02 -9.88
N LYS A 111 -9.40 -4.99 -11.13
CA LYS A 111 -10.75 -5.45 -11.49
C LYS A 111 -10.95 -6.94 -11.24
N ASP A 112 -9.96 -7.79 -11.56
CA ASP A 112 -10.00 -9.24 -11.31
C ASP A 112 -10.14 -9.53 -9.81
N TYR A 113 -9.55 -8.70 -8.94
CA TYR A 113 -9.73 -8.76 -7.49
C TYR A 113 -11.05 -8.14 -7.00
N GLY A 114 -11.85 -7.53 -7.87
CA GLY A 114 -13.10 -6.87 -7.51
C GLY A 114 -12.93 -5.48 -6.88
N VAL A 115 -11.76 -4.86 -7.05
CA VAL A 115 -11.49 -3.50 -6.57
C VAL A 115 -12.18 -2.49 -7.50
N ASP A 116 -12.86 -1.51 -6.92
CA ASP A 116 -13.42 -0.40 -7.68
C ASP A 116 -12.29 0.52 -8.17
N THR A 117 -12.22 0.67 -9.50
CA THR A 117 -11.21 1.46 -10.21
C THR A 117 -11.73 2.81 -10.70
N LYS A 118 -12.89 3.29 -10.22
CA LYS A 118 -13.52 4.55 -10.62
C LYS A 118 -12.57 5.76 -10.54
N TYR A 119 -11.67 5.75 -9.56
CA TYR A 119 -10.72 6.83 -9.29
C TYR A 119 -9.28 6.48 -9.69
N VAL A 120 -9.09 5.49 -10.54
CA VAL A 120 -7.78 5.19 -11.12
C VAL A 120 -7.62 6.03 -12.40
N LYS A 121 -6.75 7.03 -12.32
CA LYS A 121 -6.46 7.95 -13.44
C LYS A 121 -5.41 7.34 -14.36
N THR A 122 -5.60 7.44 -15.65
CA THR A 122 -4.58 7.07 -16.66
C THR A 122 -3.86 8.33 -17.10
N ILE A 123 -2.52 8.30 -17.12
CA ILE A 123 -1.67 9.43 -17.48
C ILE A 123 -0.79 9.07 -18.65
N SER A 124 -0.89 9.87 -19.71
CA SER A 124 -0.03 9.79 -20.90
C SER A 124 1.28 10.53 -20.69
N GLY A 125 2.27 10.25 -21.52
CA GLY A 125 3.59 10.89 -21.50
C GLY A 125 4.69 9.95 -21.01
N GLU A 126 5.71 10.50 -20.33
CA GLU A 126 6.91 9.75 -19.95
C GLU A 126 6.82 9.03 -18.60
N CYS A 127 5.78 9.32 -17.80
CA CYS A 127 5.61 8.61 -16.54
C CYS A 127 5.33 7.11 -16.75
N ARG A 128 5.71 6.28 -15.79
CA ARG A 128 5.50 4.83 -15.86
C ARG A 128 4.82 4.30 -14.62
N THR A 129 4.01 3.28 -14.80
CA THR A 129 3.51 2.49 -13.66
C THR A 129 4.69 1.79 -13.02
N SER A 130 4.78 1.85 -11.69
CA SER A 130 5.89 1.26 -10.95
C SER A 130 5.95 -0.25 -11.13
N LEU A 131 7.18 -0.78 -11.17
CA LEU A 131 7.49 -2.18 -11.35
C LEU A 131 8.47 -2.63 -10.29
N ALA A 132 8.26 -3.79 -9.70
CA ALA A 132 9.23 -4.43 -8.82
C ALA A 132 9.62 -5.81 -9.35
N ILE A 133 10.88 -6.18 -9.17
CA ILE A 133 11.42 -7.50 -9.48
C ILE A 133 11.88 -8.12 -8.18
N TYR A 134 11.43 -9.34 -7.92
CA TYR A 134 11.72 -10.10 -6.71
C TYR A 134 12.45 -11.39 -7.04
N GLU A 135 13.55 -11.64 -6.31
CA GLU A 135 14.24 -12.91 -6.34
C GLU A 135 13.46 -13.97 -5.58
N SER A 136 13.66 -15.24 -5.97
CA SER A 136 13.10 -16.41 -5.27
C SER A 136 14.16 -17.10 -4.42
N THR A 137 15.08 -16.35 -3.81
CA THR A 137 16.14 -16.86 -2.94
C THR A 137 15.75 -16.68 -1.47
N LEU A 138 16.22 -17.60 -0.60
CA LEU A 138 16.07 -17.45 0.85
C LEU A 138 17.27 -16.72 1.48
N ASP A 139 18.45 -16.86 0.87
CA ASP A 139 19.69 -16.23 1.31
C ASP A 139 19.99 -15.03 0.41
N ASP A 140 20.40 -13.92 1.02
CA ASP A 140 20.75 -12.68 0.31
C ASP A 140 19.69 -12.23 -0.71
N PHE A 141 18.42 -12.23 -0.26
CA PHE A 141 17.27 -11.80 -1.05
C PHE A 141 17.41 -10.33 -1.45
N GLN A 142 17.26 -10.07 -2.73
CA GLN A 142 17.25 -8.72 -3.28
C GLN A 142 15.95 -8.46 -4.03
N ASN A 143 15.54 -7.20 -4.04
CA ASN A 143 14.47 -6.70 -4.89
C ASN A 143 14.90 -5.42 -5.57
N VAL A 144 14.44 -5.23 -6.78
CA VAL A 144 14.66 -4.01 -7.55
C VAL A 144 13.32 -3.35 -7.80
N ILE A 145 13.21 -2.06 -7.50
CA ILE A 145 11.96 -1.32 -7.68
C ILE A 145 12.21 -0.13 -8.59
N TYR A 146 11.52 -0.11 -9.72
CA TYR A 146 11.50 0.99 -10.67
C TYR A 146 10.31 1.91 -10.33
N ARG A 147 10.58 3.03 -9.67
CA ARG A 147 9.58 4.02 -9.26
C ARG A 147 10.02 5.46 -9.58
N ASN A 148 10.99 5.61 -10.46
CA ASN A 148 11.43 6.91 -10.93
C ASN A 148 10.38 7.49 -11.90
N ASN A 149 10.00 8.75 -11.72
CA ASN A 149 8.95 9.39 -12.49
C ASN A 149 7.67 8.54 -12.59
N ALA A 150 7.26 7.96 -11.45
CA ALA A 150 6.15 7.04 -11.43
C ALA A 150 4.79 7.76 -11.51
N ALA A 151 3.86 7.16 -12.26
CA ALA A 151 2.53 7.71 -12.49
C ALA A 151 1.76 7.93 -11.19
N ASP A 152 1.92 7.06 -10.19
CA ASP A 152 1.23 7.15 -8.91
C ASP A 152 1.56 8.42 -8.10
N PHE A 153 2.62 9.14 -8.44
CA PHE A 153 2.91 10.45 -7.86
C PHE A 153 2.11 11.60 -8.49
N LEU A 154 1.40 11.36 -9.58
CA LEU A 154 0.71 12.38 -10.37
C LEU A 154 -0.80 12.48 -10.04
N VAL A 155 -1.21 12.02 -8.87
CA VAL A 155 -2.54 12.28 -8.32
C VAL A 155 -2.60 13.73 -7.84
N GLU A 156 -3.50 14.52 -8.40
CA GLU A 156 -3.68 15.93 -8.10
C GLU A 156 -4.86 16.19 -7.17
N THR A 157 -4.94 17.40 -6.61
CA THR A 157 -6.05 17.78 -5.73
C THR A 157 -7.41 17.71 -6.42
N ALA A 158 -7.46 18.00 -7.72
CA ALA A 158 -8.69 17.87 -8.51
C ALA A 158 -9.19 16.42 -8.59
N ASP A 159 -8.26 15.44 -8.62
CA ASP A 159 -8.60 14.01 -8.60
C ASP A 159 -9.20 13.58 -7.25
N VAL A 160 -8.86 14.31 -6.19
CA VAL A 160 -9.33 14.08 -4.82
C VAL A 160 -10.68 14.79 -4.56
N ASP A 161 -10.89 15.93 -5.19
CA ASP A 161 -12.13 16.73 -5.02
C ASP A 161 -13.38 16.03 -5.56
N ILE A 162 -13.24 15.16 -6.54
CA ILE A 162 -14.36 14.42 -7.14
C ILE A 162 -14.79 13.19 -6.31
N ILE A 163 -14.09 12.89 -5.20
CA ILE A 163 -14.40 11.73 -4.37
C ILE A 163 -15.63 12.01 -3.52
N GLU A 164 -16.58 11.12 -3.58
CA GLU A 164 -17.81 11.16 -2.78
C GLU A 164 -17.56 10.59 -1.38
N TYR A 165 -16.89 11.35 -0.51
CA TYR A 165 -16.44 10.90 0.82
C TYR A 165 -17.55 10.30 1.66
N GLY A 166 -18.77 10.85 1.62
CA GLY A 166 -19.92 10.34 2.36
C GLY A 166 -20.33 8.91 2.02
N ASN A 167 -19.84 8.36 0.92
CA ASN A 167 -20.09 6.97 0.52
C ASN A 167 -19.11 5.95 1.17
N TYR A 168 -18.14 6.40 1.95
CA TYR A 168 -17.13 5.57 2.57
C TYR A 168 -17.26 5.49 4.08
N ASN A 169 -16.72 4.42 4.67
CA ASN A 169 -16.69 4.24 6.11
C ASN A 169 -15.34 4.66 6.73
N ALA A 170 -14.29 4.71 5.92
CA ALA A 170 -12.98 5.23 6.27
C ALA A 170 -12.15 5.50 5.01
N ILE A 171 -11.12 6.34 5.14
CA ILE A 171 -10.04 6.38 4.17
C ILE A 171 -8.80 5.67 4.73
N ILE A 172 -8.01 5.10 3.82
CA ILE A 172 -6.73 4.44 4.14
C ILE A 172 -5.67 5.06 3.25
N THR A 173 -4.53 5.41 3.81
CA THR A 173 -3.38 5.91 3.05
C THR A 173 -2.09 5.27 3.52
N ALA A 174 -1.13 5.12 2.61
CA ALA A 174 0.18 4.57 2.90
C ALA A 174 1.26 5.65 2.78
N GLY A 175 2.32 5.56 3.58
CA GLY A 175 3.41 6.54 3.60
C GLY A 175 4.09 6.76 2.26
N THR A 176 4.02 5.79 1.37
CA THR A 176 4.62 5.88 0.03
C THR A 176 4.02 6.97 -0.86
N VAL A 177 2.76 7.41 -0.64
CA VAL A 177 2.14 8.48 -1.43
C VAL A 177 2.68 9.86 -1.07
N PHE A 178 3.26 10.01 0.13
CA PHE A 178 3.81 11.27 0.62
C PHE A 178 5.25 11.51 0.16
N ALA A 179 5.85 10.59 -0.57
CA ALA A 179 7.25 10.70 -0.97
C ALA A 179 7.51 11.80 -2.00
N SER A 180 6.53 12.14 -2.83
CA SER A 180 6.65 13.16 -3.88
C SER A 180 5.35 13.94 -4.08
N ASP A 181 5.48 15.18 -4.58
CA ASP A 181 4.36 15.96 -5.09
C ASP A 181 4.08 15.63 -6.58
N PRO A 182 2.82 15.83 -7.04
CA PRO A 182 1.66 16.38 -6.34
C PRO A 182 0.93 15.41 -5.41
N SER A 183 1.25 14.11 -5.41
CA SER A 183 0.52 13.09 -4.63
C SER A 183 0.57 13.35 -3.12
N ARG A 184 1.68 13.92 -2.60
CA ARG A 184 1.78 14.35 -1.19
C ARG A 184 0.71 15.38 -0.84
N THR A 185 0.71 16.48 -1.58
CA THR A 185 -0.22 17.61 -1.36
C THR A 185 -1.67 17.14 -1.52
N SER A 186 -1.97 16.35 -2.54
CA SER A 186 -3.32 15.84 -2.77
C SER A 186 -3.78 14.86 -1.68
N THR A 187 -2.86 14.05 -1.12
CA THR A 187 -3.21 13.14 -0.02
C THR A 187 -3.47 13.89 1.29
N PHE A 188 -2.70 14.93 1.63
CA PHE A 188 -3.04 15.80 2.75
C PHE A 188 -4.39 16.48 2.55
N HIS A 189 -4.69 16.92 1.33
CA HIS A 189 -6.01 17.47 1.00
C HIS A 189 -7.13 16.43 1.18
N ALA A 190 -6.90 15.17 0.77
CA ALA A 190 -7.84 14.07 0.99
C ALA A 190 -8.11 13.80 2.47
N ILE A 191 -7.07 13.82 3.31
CA ILE A 191 -7.22 13.67 4.76
C ILE A 191 -8.08 14.77 5.33
N LYS A 192 -7.83 16.04 4.95
CA LYS A 192 -8.66 17.17 5.36
C LYS A 192 -10.13 16.97 4.97
N LYS A 193 -10.39 16.60 3.71
CA LYS A 193 -11.74 16.32 3.22
C LYS A 193 -12.43 15.16 3.96
N ALA A 194 -11.68 14.13 4.31
CA ALA A 194 -12.20 13.01 5.11
C ALA A 194 -12.64 13.48 6.50
N HIS A 195 -11.84 14.30 7.18
CA HIS A 195 -12.23 14.90 8.46
C HIS A 195 -13.46 15.79 8.36
N GLU A 196 -13.54 16.63 7.32
CA GLU A 196 -14.72 17.46 7.05
C GLU A 196 -15.99 16.61 6.84
N ALA A 197 -15.83 15.39 6.29
CA ALA A 197 -16.91 14.43 6.11
C ALA A 197 -17.13 13.52 7.34
N GLY A 198 -16.38 13.70 8.43
CA GLY A 198 -16.49 12.89 9.65
C GLY A 198 -15.95 11.44 9.49
N LEU A 199 -15.07 11.19 8.50
CA LEU A 199 -14.52 9.88 8.26
C LEU A 199 -13.23 9.64 9.06
N PRO A 200 -13.06 8.46 9.64
CA PRO A 200 -11.78 8.06 10.20
C PRO A 200 -10.72 7.87 9.09
N VAL A 201 -9.49 8.22 9.43
CA VAL A 201 -8.32 8.06 8.57
C VAL A 201 -7.42 6.98 9.16
N ILE A 202 -7.05 6.01 8.35
CA ILE A 202 -6.12 4.93 8.72
C ILE A 202 -4.82 5.17 7.95
N PHE A 203 -3.73 5.38 8.68
CA PHE A 203 -2.42 5.64 8.09
C PHE A 203 -1.47 4.47 8.32
N ASP A 204 -1.05 3.84 7.21
CA ASP A 204 0.04 2.88 7.19
C ASP A 204 1.35 3.63 6.92
N ILE A 205 2.30 3.56 7.83
CA ILE A 205 3.58 4.26 7.70
C ILE A 205 4.33 3.83 6.43
N ASP A 206 4.28 2.57 6.05
CA ASP A 206 4.87 1.99 4.82
C ASP A 206 6.16 2.69 4.36
N TYR A 207 7.12 2.82 5.29
CA TYR A 207 8.40 3.49 5.02
C TYR A 207 9.24 2.70 4.03
N ARG A 208 9.66 3.37 2.95
CA ARG A 208 10.53 2.83 1.90
C ARG A 208 11.71 3.78 1.66
N PRO A 209 12.91 3.47 2.18
CA PRO A 209 14.07 4.38 2.13
C PRO A 209 14.36 4.93 0.73
N TYR A 210 14.28 4.06 -0.29
CA TYR A 210 14.54 4.42 -1.70
C TYR A 210 13.56 5.43 -2.30
N SER A 211 12.43 5.69 -1.66
CA SER A 211 11.43 6.67 -2.13
C SER A 211 11.68 8.09 -1.63
N TRP A 212 12.64 8.29 -0.74
CA TRP A 212 12.85 9.55 -0.05
C TRP A 212 14.23 10.14 -0.32
N PRO A 213 14.34 11.49 -0.40
CA PRO A 213 15.66 12.14 -0.54
C PRO A 213 16.58 11.91 0.66
N SER A 214 16.01 11.74 1.87
CA SER A 214 16.72 11.40 3.10
C SER A 214 15.77 10.90 4.18
N ASP A 215 16.32 10.19 5.18
CA ASP A 215 15.56 9.72 6.34
C ASP A 215 14.94 10.87 7.13
N LYS A 216 15.62 12.03 7.20
CA LYS A 216 15.09 13.21 7.87
C LYS A 216 13.82 13.72 7.19
N VAL A 217 13.83 13.86 5.88
CA VAL A 217 12.65 14.30 5.11
C VAL A 217 11.51 13.31 5.27
N ALA A 218 11.80 12.01 5.20
CA ALA A 218 10.82 10.98 5.43
C ALA A 218 10.19 11.08 6.82
N SER A 219 11.03 11.20 7.86
CA SER A 219 10.57 11.30 9.25
C SER A 219 9.67 12.52 9.46
N ASP A 220 10.07 13.68 8.96
CA ASP A 220 9.30 14.93 9.11
C ASP A 220 7.93 14.81 8.44
N VAL A 221 7.88 14.33 7.20
CA VAL A 221 6.63 14.21 6.43
C VAL A 221 5.71 13.11 6.97
N LEU A 222 6.25 11.94 7.31
CA LEU A 222 5.45 10.83 7.84
C LEU A 222 4.91 11.14 9.24
N SER A 223 5.67 11.89 10.06
CA SER A 223 5.18 12.39 11.35
C SER A 223 4.02 13.35 11.16
N GLN A 224 4.12 14.28 10.20
CA GLN A 224 3.03 15.19 9.86
C GLN A 224 1.79 14.42 9.37
N ALA A 225 1.97 13.42 8.51
CA ALA A 225 0.87 12.58 8.01
C ALA A 225 0.18 11.84 9.16
N GLY A 226 0.95 11.23 10.08
CA GLY A 226 0.40 10.53 11.24
C GLY A 226 -0.32 11.45 12.23
N MET A 227 0.10 12.72 12.37
CA MET A 227 -0.63 13.70 13.19
C MET A 227 -1.89 14.24 12.51
N SER A 228 -1.97 14.14 11.20
CA SER A 228 -3.11 14.61 10.39
C SER A 228 -4.16 13.52 10.15
N SER A 229 -3.86 12.26 10.54
CA SER A 229 -4.71 11.09 10.27
C SER A 229 -5.69 10.76 11.38
#